data_46a7c31691b3e20142dffb4577098dd6
#
_entry.id   46a7c31691b3e20142dffb4577098dd6
#
_cell.length_a   1.000
_cell.length_b   1.000
_cell.length_c   1.000
_cell.angle_alpha   90.00
_cell.angle_beta   90.00
_cell.angle_gamma   90.00
#
_symmetry.space_group_name_H-M   'P 1'
#
loop_
_entity.id
_entity.type
_entity.pdbx_description
1 polymer ?
#
loop_
_entity_poly.entity_id
_entity_poly.type
_entity_poly.pdbx_seq_one_letter_code
_entity_poly.pdbx_strand_id
1 'polypeptide(L)'
;MILNSTKTYYCLFWADNGAGYALGDNTLRNVTLTEGHNVSEAFCGKTQIPAGTSTTYTANLKRAVAKVTLKETGEIPAGNTITVKINHHTAYTVRDDTDTGDQVLHTLTWTTTAKSGTADAPVQLNDEDIFVLAPVARASLRNITFQCNDEGEVMVSNVPLQANYNTNIKGHYTTVSDQTFNVNVDNKWETGNLAPETRGIHH
;
A
#
# COMPACT_ATOMS: atom_id res chain seq x y z
N MET A 1 -5.70 -16.54 -28.53
CA MET A 1 -7.12 -16.26 -28.18
C MET A 1 -7.76 -15.57 -29.39
N ILE A 2 -8.89 -16.07 -29.89
CA ILE A 2 -9.62 -15.44 -30.99
C ILE A 2 -10.76 -14.62 -30.37
N LEU A 3 -10.79 -13.31 -30.62
CA LEU A 3 -11.84 -12.41 -30.16
C LEU A 3 -12.90 -12.26 -31.24
N ASN A 4 -14.17 -12.15 -30.82
CA ASN A 4 -15.26 -11.86 -31.74
C ASN A 4 -15.18 -10.36 -32.12
N SER A 5 -15.01 -10.07 -33.41
CA SER A 5 -14.83 -8.70 -33.92
C SER A 5 -16.06 -7.78 -33.73
N THR A 6 -17.21 -8.32 -33.38
CA THR A 6 -18.43 -7.53 -33.13
C THR A 6 -18.60 -7.11 -31.67
N LYS A 7 -17.70 -7.54 -30.79
CA LYS A 7 -17.80 -7.27 -29.33
C LYS A 7 -16.65 -6.43 -28.85
N THR A 8 -16.93 -5.60 -27.85
CA THR A 8 -15.92 -4.90 -27.09
C THR A 8 -15.46 -5.76 -25.91
N TYR A 9 -14.15 -5.83 -25.71
CA TYR A 9 -13.53 -6.60 -24.61
C TYR A 9 -12.76 -5.68 -23.68
N TYR A 10 -12.66 -6.11 -22.43
CA TYR A 10 -11.72 -5.54 -21.45
C TYR A 10 -10.66 -6.58 -21.13
N CYS A 11 -9.40 -6.23 -21.35
CA CYS A 11 -8.27 -7.01 -20.88
C CYS A 11 -7.83 -6.46 -19.54
N LEU A 12 -7.77 -7.33 -18.53
CA LEU A 12 -7.32 -7.01 -17.18
C LEU A 12 -5.92 -7.63 -16.98
N PHE A 13 -5.07 -6.93 -16.25
CA PHE A 13 -3.69 -7.33 -15.99
C PHE A 13 -3.40 -7.21 -14.49
N TRP A 14 -2.69 -8.20 -13.98
CA TRP A 14 -2.14 -8.22 -12.63
C TRP A 14 -0.72 -8.74 -12.69
N ALA A 15 0.18 -8.13 -11.91
CA ALA A 15 1.54 -8.56 -11.73
C ALA A 15 1.95 -8.38 -10.28
N ASP A 16 2.58 -9.38 -9.69
CA ASP A 16 3.12 -9.39 -8.34
C ASP A 16 4.38 -10.26 -8.29
N ASN A 17 4.98 -10.39 -7.12
CA ASN A 17 6.15 -11.25 -6.91
C ASN A 17 5.81 -12.75 -6.78
N GLY A 18 4.57 -13.14 -6.98
CA GLY A 18 4.11 -14.53 -7.02
C GLY A 18 3.85 -15.19 -5.67
N ALA A 19 4.00 -14.51 -4.54
CA ALA A 19 3.96 -15.15 -3.23
C ALA A 19 2.68 -14.87 -2.43
N GLY A 20 1.98 -13.77 -2.66
CA GLY A 20 0.95 -13.30 -1.74
C GLY A 20 -0.47 -13.23 -2.27
N TYR A 21 -0.70 -13.54 -3.55
CA TYR A 21 -2.00 -13.33 -4.17
C TYR A 21 -2.53 -14.55 -4.93
N ALA A 22 -3.85 -14.69 -4.95
CA ALA A 22 -4.55 -15.72 -5.69
C ALA A 22 -5.72 -15.11 -6.49
N LEU A 23 -6.14 -15.78 -7.54
CA LEU A 23 -7.34 -15.40 -8.29
C LEU A 23 -8.56 -15.94 -7.57
N GLY A 24 -9.44 -15.07 -7.06
CA GLY A 24 -10.57 -15.45 -6.22
C GLY A 24 -11.62 -16.31 -6.91
N ASP A 25 -11.83 -16.12 -8.20
CA ASP A 25 -12.80 -16.86 -9.01
C ASP A 25 -12.22 -17.27 -10.37
N ASN A 26 -10.92 -17.53 -10.40
CA ASN A 26 -10.14 -17.74 -11.61
C ASN A 26 -10.24 -16.59 -12.63
N THR A 27 -10.56 -15.38 -12.15
CA THR A 27 -10.61 -14.17 -12.95
C THR A 27 -9.84 -13.04 -12.27
N LEU A 28 -9.33 -12.09 -13.06
CA LEU A 28 -8.71 -10.87 -12.54
C LEU A 28 -9.74 -9.82 -12.04
N ARG A 29 -11.02 -10.17 -11.97
CA ARG A 29 -12.04 -9.30 -11.33
C ARG A 29 -11.91 -9.29 -9.83
N ASN A 30 -11.38 -10.37 -9.26
CA ASN A 30 -11.18 -10.52 -7.83
C ASN A 30 -9.84 -11.20 -7.57
N VAL A 31 -8.83 -10.41 -7.23
CA VAL A 31 -7.52 -10.89 -6.75
C VAL A 31 -7.57 -10.87 -5.24
N THR A 32 -7.34 -12.00 -4.59
CA THR A 32 -7.40 -12.15 -3.14
C THR A 32 -6.01 -12.29 -2.54
N LEU A 33 -5.81 -11.70 -1.38
CA LEU A 33 -4.62 -11.98 -0.56
C LEU A 33 -4.72 -13.41 -0.02
N THR A 34 -3.66 -14.16 -0.19
CA THR A 34 -3.57 -15.54 0.36
C THR A 34 -3.47 -15.47 1.87
N GLU A 35 -4.23 -16.29 2.56
CA GLU A 35 -4.22 -16.35 4.03
C GLU A 35 -2.81 -16.58 4.59
N GLY A 36 -2.46 -15.83 5.62
CA GLY A 36 -1.14 -15.87 6.25
C GLY A 36 -0.03 -15.13 5.50
N HIS A 37 -0.33 -14.51 4.36
CA HIS A 37 0.63 -13.70 3.62
C HIS A 37 0.45 -12.20 3.90
N ASN A 38 1.57 -11.50 3.93
CA ASN A 38 1.58 -10.04 3.95
C ASN A 38 1.28 -9.49 2.57
N VAL A 39 0.70 -8.30 2.52
CA VAL A 39 0.56 -7.55 1.27
C VAL A 39 1.97 -7.27 0.73
N SER A 40 2.23 -7.66 -0.50
CA SER A 40 3.46 -7.38 -1.23
C SER A 40 3.22 -6.41 -2.37
N GLU A 41 4.29 -5.93 -3.00
CA GLU A 41 4.17 -5.06 -4.15
C GLU A 41 3.38 -5.74 -5.27
N ALA A 42 2.37 -5.04 -5.80
CA ALA A 42 1.50 -5.53 -6.85
C ALA A 42 1.10 -4.41 -7.80
N PHE A 43 0.89 -4.78 -9.06
CA PHE A 43 0.53 -3.88 -10.13
C PHE A 43 -0.73 -4.38 -10.84
N CYS A 44 -1.60 -3.45 -11.22
CA CYS A 44 -2.81 -3.73 -11.98
C CYS A 44 -2.91 -2.81 -13.20
N GLY A 45 -3.65 -3.24 -14.19
CA GLY A 45 -3.95 -2.44 -15.36
C GLY A 45 -5.12 -3.00 -16.16
N LYS A 46 -5.69 -2.16 -17.00
CA LYS A 46 -6.77 -2.54 -17.89
C LYS A 46 -6.67 -1.80 -19.21
N THR A 47 -7.10 -2.45 -20.28
CA THR A 47 -7.27 -1.83 -21.58
C THR A 47 -8.55 -2.30 -22.24
N GLN A 48 -9.18 -1.43 -23.01
CA GLN A 48 -10.39 -1.75 -23.77
C GLN A 48 -10.01 -2.03 -25.22
N ILE A 49 -10.53 -3.12 -25.77
CA ILE A 49 -10.43 -3.49 -27.18
C ILE A 49 -11.83 -3.26 -27.79
N PRO A 50 -12.05 -2.18 -28.53
CA PRO A 50 -13.34 -1.91 -29.17
C PRO A 50 -13.66 -2.95 -30.25
N ALA A 51 -14.96 -3.11 -30.54
CA ALA A 51 -15.40 -3.94 -31.65
C ALA A 51 -14.83 -3.45 -33.00
N GLY A 52 -14.53 -4.38 -33.89
CA GLY A 52 -14.07 -4.10 -35.26
C GLY A 52 -12.65 -3.57 -35.38
N THR A 53 -11.87 -3.54 -34.33
CA THR A 53 -10.49 -3.04 -34.36
C THR A 53 -9.48 -4.17 -34.49
N SER A 54 -8.44 -3.95 -35.30
CA SER A 54 -7.28 -4.82 -35.43
C SER A 54 -6.02 -3.98 -35.34
N THR A 55 -5.54 -3.77 -34.10
CA THR A 55 -4.36 -2.96 -33.82
C THR A 55 -3.67 -3.44 -32.54
N THR A 56 -2.53 -2.86 -32.23
CA THR A 56 -1.81 -3.10 -30.97
C THR A 56 -2.42 -2.22 -29.87
N TYR A 57 -2.65 -2.80 -28.71
CA TYR A 57 -3.12 -2.10 -27.51
C TYR A 57 -2.05 -2.13 -26.44
N THR A 58 -1.87 -1.02 -25.77
CA THR A 58 -0.97 -0.89 -24.62
C THR A 58 -1.79 -0.81 -23.34
N ALA A 59 -1.42 -1.60 -22.35
CA ALA A 59 -1.91 -1.47 -20.99
C ALA A 59 -0.80 -0.89 -20.11
N ASN A 60 -1.09 0.21 -19.44
CA ASN A 60 -0.19 0.77 -18.44
C ASN A 60 -0.53 0.15 -17.09
N LEU A 61 0.46 -0.46 -16.45
CA LEU A 61 0.31 -1.00 -15.10
C LEU A 61 0.57 0.10 -14.08
N LYS A 62 -0.27 0.14 -13.06
CA LYS A 62 -0.15 1.03 -11.89
C LYS A 62 -0.06 0.16 -10.64
N ARG A 63 0.62 0.63 -9.60
CA ARG A 63 0.60 -0.08 -8.31
C ARG A 63 -0.82 -0.18 -7.78
N ALA A 64 -1.16 -1.35 -7.26
CA ALA A 64 -2.43 -1.63 -6.57
C ALA A 64 -2.30 -1.43 -5.04
N VAL A 65 -1.11 -1.06 -4.58
CA VAL A 65 -0.78 -0.91 -3.16
C VAL A 65 -0.33 0.51 -2.84
N ALA A 66 -0.65 0.95 -1.61
CA ALA A 66 -0.01 2.06 -0.95
C ALA A 66 1.20 1.55 -0.16
N LYS A 67 2.20 2.42 0.02
CA LYS A 67 3.33 2.19 0.92
C LYS A 67 3.14 3.01 2.18
N VAL A 68 3.50 2.45 3.33
CA VAL A 68 3.58 3.16 4.60
C VAL A 68 5.02 3.17 5.08
N THR A 69 5.54 4.36 5.35
CA THR A 69 6.88 4.56 5.90
C THR A 69 6.76 5.22 7.26
N LEU A 70 7.28 4.56 8.29
CA LEU A 70 7.33 5.08 9.64
C LEU A 70 8.65 5.81 9.83
N LYS A 71 8.60 7.07 10.27
CA LYS A 71 9.78 7.91 10.43
C LYS A 71 9.91 8.36 11.89
N GLU A 72 10.94 7.85 12.57
CA GLU A 72 11.30 8.24 13.93
C GLU A 72 12.02 9.58 13.92
N THR A 73 11.61 10.47 14.81
CA THR A 73 12.17 11.82 14.98
C THR A 73 13.14 11.92 16.16
N GLY A 74 13.48 10.82 16.79
CA GLY A 74 14.40 10.71 17.90
C GLY A 74 15.39 9.57 17.72
N GLU A 75 15.96 9.11 18.82
CA GLU A 75 16.81 7.95 18.84
C GLU A 75 15.98 6.66 18.85
N ILE A 76 16.42 5.68 18.08
CA ILE A 76 15.90 4.32 18.10
C ILE A 76 16.93 3.46 18.83
N PRO A 77 16.67 3.03 20.08
CA PRO A 77 17.50 2.03 20.74
C PRO A 77 17.39 0.68 20.02
N ALA A 78 18.47 -0.07 20.00
CA ALA A 78 18.44 -1.45 19.54
C ALA A 78 17.66 -2.35 20.50
N GLY A 79 16.97 -3.37 19.96
CA GLY A 79 16.31 -4.41 20.76
C GLY A 79 14.89 -4.09 21.20
N ASN A 80 14.33 -2.92 20.83
CA ASN A 80 12.91 -2.67 21.05
C ASN A 80 12.06 -3.47 20.05
N THR A 81 10.94 -3.99 20.51
CA THR A 81 9.93 -4.63 19.66
C THR A 81 8.89 -3.59 19.26
N ILE A 82 8.77 -3.36 17.97
CA ILE A 82 7.72 -2.50 17.40
C ILE A 82 6.63 -3.38 16.82
N THR A 83 5.40 -3.11 17.21
CA THR A 83 4.21 -3.73 16.63
C THR A 83 3.37 -2.67 15.93
N VAL A 84 3.01 -2.92 14.68
CA VAL A 84 2.13 -2.07 13.87
C VAL A 84 0.90 -2.87 13.47
N LYS A 85 -0.27 -2.29 13.67
CA LYS A 85 -1.55 -2.88 13.30
C LYS A 85 -2.26 -1.98 12.29
N ILE A 86 -2.61 -2.53 11.13
CA ILE A 86 -3.27 -1.81 10.05
C ILE A 86 -4.48 -2.61 9.59
N ASN A 87 -5.64 -1.97 9.53
CA ASN A 87 -6.81 -2.55 8.87
C ASN A 87 -6.66 -2.43 7.35
N HIS A 88 -6.78 -3.55 6.65
CA HIS A 88 -6.77 -3.56 5.19
C HIS A 88 -7.80 -4.53 4.62
N HIS A 89 -8.15 -4.34 3.35
CA HIS A 89 -8.99 -5.28 2.62
C HIS A 89 -8.20 -6.48 2.12
N THR A 90 -8.85 -7.64 2.07
CA THR A 90 -8.24 -8.92 1.67
C THR A 90 -8.25 -9.17 0.18
N ALA A 91 -8.85 -8.29 -0.62
CA ALA A 91 -8.98 -8.47 -2.06
C ALA A 91 -8.84 -7.15 -2.83
N TYR A 92 -8.65 -7.28 -4.14
CA TYR A 92 -8.57 -6.18 -5.08
C TYR A 92 -9.32 -6.48 -6.37
N THR A 93 -10.13 -5.53 -6.83
CA THR A 93 -10.85 -5.62 -8.10
C THR A 93 -10.11 -4.83 -9.16
N VAL A 94 -9.41 -5.53 -10.08
CA VAL A 94 -8.63 -4.88 -11.15
C VAL A 94 -9.52 -4.08 -12.09
N ARG A 95 -10.76 -4.51 -12.29
CA ARG A 95 -11.72 -3.78 -13.13
C ARG A 95 -12.02 -2.38 -12.63
N ASP A 96 -12.15 -2.23 -11.32
CA ASP A 96 -12.62 -1.01 -10.68
C ASP A 96 -11.49 -0.23 -10.01
N ASP A 97 -10.25 -0.74 -10.08
CA ASP A 97 -9.03 -0.15 -9.51
C ASP A 97 -9.17 0.16 -8.01
N THR A 98 -9.73 -0.79 -7.26
CA THR A 98 -10.01 -0.58 -5.83
C THR A 98 -9.83 -1.85 -5.01
N ASP A 99 -9.47 -1.67 -3.75
CA ASP A 99 -9.47 -2.72 -2.74
C ASP A 99 -10.89 -3.10 -2.34
N THR A 100 -11.11 -4.37 -2.07
CA THR A 100 -12.43 -4.98 -1.77
C THR A 100 -12.28 -6.14 -0.80
N GLY A 101 -13.37 -6.84 -0.56
CA GLY A 101 -13.42 -7.97 0.37
C GLY A 101 -13.54 -7.55 1.82
N ASP A 102 -13.33 -8.49 2.71
CA ASP A 102 -13.40 -8.25 4.15
C ASP A 102 -12.24 -7.38 4.62
N GLN A 103 -12.46 -6.62 5.69
CA GLN A 103 -11.39 -5.94 6.39
C GLN A 103 -10.81 -6.85 7.45
N VAL A 104 -9.50 -7.00 7.43
CA VAL A 104 -8.75 -7.74 8.45
C VAL A 104 -7.72 -6.84 9.09
N LEU A 105 -7.43 -7.12 10.36
CA LEU A 105 -6.35 -6.46 11.08
C LEU A 105 -5.04 -7.19 10.76
N HIS A 106 -4.17 -6.51 10.05
CA HIS A 106 -2.82 -6.99 9.79
C HIS A 106 -1.87 -6.49 10.87
N THR A 107 -1.12 -7.41 11.46
CA THR A 107 -0.14 -7.11 12.51
C THR A 107 1.26 -7.41 12.01
N LEU A 108 2.11 -6.41 12.02
CA LEU A 108 3.53 -6.49 11.70
C LEU A 108 4.34 -6.27 12.96
N THR A 109 5.36 -7.09 13.18
CA THR A 109 6.24 -6.99 14.34
C THR A 109 7.69 -7.18 13.93
N TRP A 110 8.57 -6.32 14.41
CA TRP A 110 10.03 -6.45 14.20
C TRP A 110 10.81 -5.90 15.39
N THR A 111 12.09 -6.25 15.46
CA THR A 111 13.02 -5.73 16.46
C THR A 111 13.85 -4.61 15.86
N THR A 112 13.97 -3.49 16.57
CA THR A 112 14.70 -2.32 16.09
C THR A 112 16.22 -2.54 16.09
N THR A 113 16.87 -1.92 15.11
CA THR A 113 18.32 -1.66 15.11
C THR A 113 18.57 -0.23 15.58
N ALA A 114 19.74 0.03 16.21
CA ALA A 114 20.06 1.37 16.66
C ALA A 114 20.18 2.35 15.49
N LYS A 115 19.42 3.44 15.55
CA LYS A 115 19.44 4.54 14.58
C LYS A 115 19.25 5.85 15.33
N SER A 116 19.69 6.95 14.75
CA SER A 116 19.47 8.29 15.32
C SER A 116 18.78 9.19 14.31
N GLY A 117 17.62 9.71 14.67
CA GLY A 117 16.84 10.66 13.91
C GLY A 117 16.67 11.97 14.67
N THR A 118 16.22 12.99 13.94
CA THR A 118 15.81 14.28 14.53
C THR A 118 14.53 14.76 13.85
N ALA A 119 13.86 15.76 14.41
CA ALA A 119 12.68 16.36 13.81
C ALA A 119 12.93 16.84 12.36
N ASP A 120 14.12 17.37 12.08
CA ASP A 120 14.52 17.87 10.76
C ASP A 120 15.07 16.78 9.84
N ALA A 121 15.66 15.72 10.40
CA ALA A 121 16.23 14.60 9.69
C ALA A 121 15.73 13.27 10.29
N PRO A 122 14.44 12.93 10.13
CA PRO A 122 13.89 11.70 10.70
C PRO A 122 14.43 10.47 9.96
N VAL A 123 14.61 9.37 10.71
CA VAL A 123 15.08 8.10 10.16
C VAL A 123 13.95 7.11 10.00
N GLN A 124 14.04 6.23 9.01
CA GLN A 124 13.06 5.19 8.81
C GLN A 124 13.14 4.16 9.94
N LEU A 125 12.00 3.91 10.56
CA LEU A 125 11.85 2.95 11.66
C LEU A 125 11.71 1.52 11.13
N ASN A 126 10.83 1.30 10.15
CA ASN A 126 10.62 -0.01 9.54
C ASN A 126 11.76 -0.36 8.58
N ASP A 127 12.37 -1.52 8.77
CA ASP A 127 13.45 -2.02 7.89
C ASP A 127 12.89 -2.61 6.59
N GLU A 128 11.68 -3.19 6.63
CA GLU A 128 10.97 -3.70 5.47
C GLU A 128 9.84 -2.77 5.05
N ASP A 129 9.48 -2.81 3.77
CA ASP A 129 8.39 -2.02 3.23
C ASP A 129 7.03 -2.53 3.74
N ILE A 130 6.19 -1.63 4.21
CA ILE A 130 4.82 -1.91 4.63
C ILE A 130 3.89 -1.55 3.48
N PHE A 131 3.28 -2.57 2.87
CA PHE A 131 2.32 -2.39 1.79
C PHE A 131 0.89 -2.66 2.24
N VAL A 132 -0.07 -1.94 1.66
CA VAL A 132 -1.49 -2.09 1.90
C VAL A 132 -2.23 -1.99 0.57
N LEU A 133 -3.14 -2.92 0.27
CA LEU A 133 -4.04 -2.78 -0.87
C LEU A 133 -4.84 -1.48 -0.72
N ALA A 134 -4.88 -0.68 -1.78
CA ALA A 134 -5.49 0.65 -1.72
C ALA A 134 -6.11 1.05 -3.07
N PRO A 135 -7.15 1.90 -3.07
CA PRO A 135 -7.77 2.36 -4.30
C PRO A 135 -6.87 3.32 -5.06
N VAL A 136 -6.98 3.30 -6.41
CA VAL A 136 -6.21 4.20 -7.28
C VAL A 136 -6.81 5.61 -7.33
N ALA A 137 -8.15 5.70 -7.38
CA ALA A 137 -8.83 6.96 -7.69
C ALA A 137 -8.75 8.02 -6.58
N ARG A 138 -8.74 7.59 -5.32
CA ARG A 138 -8.68 8.49 -4.15
C ARG A 138 -8.12 7.75 -2.94
N ALA A 139 -7.56 8.49 -1.99
CA ALA A 139 -7.10 7.91 -0.74
C ALA A 139 -8.27 7.32 0.07
N SER A 140 -8.00 6.19 0.68
CA SER A 140 -8.86 5.57 1.68
C SER A 140 -8.27 5.86 3.06
N LEU A 141 -9.10 6.28 4.00
CA LEU A 141 -8.65 6.61 5.36
C LEU A 141 -8.60 5.34 6.22
N ARG A 142 -7.47 5.11 6.88
CA ARG A 142 -7.25 3.97 7.76
C ARG A 142 -6.77 4.42 9.13
N ASN A 143 -7.06 3.63 10.14
CA ASN A 143 -6.41 3.78 11.44
C ASN A 143 -5.21 2.84 11.50
N ILE A 144 -4.10 3.35 11.99
CA ILE A 144 -2.86 2.60 12.19
C ILE A 144 -2.49 2.71 13.65
N THR A 145 -2.29 1.56 14.30
CA THR A 145 -1.93 1.49 15.71
C THR A 145 -0.47 1.07 15.84
N PHE A 146 0.24 1.71 16.72
CA PHE A 146 1.65 1.45 17.02
C PHE A 146 1.80 1.05 18.49
N GLN A 147 2.72 0.16 18.76
CA GLN A 147 3.13 -0.25 20.09
C GLN A 147 4.63 -0.46 20.12
N CYS A 148 5.31 0.04 21.14
CA CYS A 148 6.71 -0.22 21.40
C CYS A 148 6.82 -1.08 22.68
N ASN A 149 7.45 -2.24 22.56
CA ASN A 149 7.54 -3.24 23.65
C ASN A 149 6.14 -3.58 24.19
N ASP A 150 6.00 -3.64 25.51
CA ASP A 150 4.73 -3.89 26.20
C ASP A 150 4.02 -2.59 26.65
N GLU A 151 4.41 -1.44 26.08
CA GLU A 151 3.80 -0.15 26.41
C GLU A 151 2.42 0.00 25.77
N GLY A 152 1.70 1.09 26.12
CA GLY A 152 0.37 1.35 25.61
C GLY A 152 0.34 1.53 24.08
N GLU A 153 -0.73 1.07 23.46
CA GLU A 153 -0.97 1.28 22.03
C GLU A 153 -1.30 2.75 21.72
N VAL A 154 -0.74 3.27 20.65
CA VAL A 154 -1.04 4.60 20.12
C VAL A 154 -1.66 4.49 18.75
N MET A 155 -2.81 5.12 18.56
CA MET A 155 -3.53 5.10 17.30
C MET A 155 -3.39 6.42 16.56
N VAL A 156 -2.94 6.36 15.33
CA VAL A 156 -3.00 7.46 14.36
C VAL A 156 -4.22 7.24 13.48
N SER A 157 -5.20 8.14 13.61
CA SER A 157 -6.47 8.04 12.90
C SER A 157 -6.42 8.75 11.56
N ASN A 158 -7.28 8.29 10.63
CA ASN A 158 -7.49 8.92 9.32
C ASN A 158 -6.23 9.03 8.45
N VAL A 159 -5.35 8.04 8.54
CA VAL A 159 -4.16 7.96 7.69
C VAL A 159 -4.61 7.72 6.23
N PRO A 160 -4.31 8.63 5.30
CA PRO A 160 -4.71 8.47 3.90
C PRO A 160 -3.80 7.48 3.20
N LEU A 161 -4.38 6.40 2.67
CA LEU A 161 -3.68 5.39 1.88
C LEU A 161 -4.26 5.35 0.47
N GLN A 162 -3.42 5.57 -0.52
CA GLN A 162 -3.78 5.53 -1.94
C GLN A 162 -2.76 4.72 -2.71
N ALA A 163 -3.22 3.91 -3.65
CA ALA A 163 -2.34 3.13 -4.51
C ALA A 163 -1.34 4.03 -5.25
N ASN A 164 -0.11 3.56 -5.34
CA ASN A 164 1.03 4.29 -5.93
C ASN A 164 1.52 5.53 -5.14
N TYR A 165 1.11 5.69 -3.87
CA TYR A 165 1.61 6.75 -2.99
C TYR A 165 2.30 6.16 -1.77
N ASN A 166 3.31 6.88 -1.25
CA ASN A 166 3.96 6.58 0.00
C ASN A 166 3.43 7.53 1.08
N THR A 167 2.80 6.97 2.11
CA THR A 167 2.36 7.73 3.28
C THR A 167 3.43 7.66 4.35
N ASN A 168 4.03 8.80 4.67
CA ASN A 168 5.01 8.92 5.74
C ASN A 168 4.30 9.30 7.04
N ILE A 169 4.51 8.52 8.08
CA ILE A 169 4.04 8.82 9.44
C ILE A 169 5.26 9.16 10.27
N LYS A 170 5.39 10.43 10.65
CA LYS A 170 6.53 10.98 11.35
C LYS A 170 6.16 11.21 12.82
N GLY A 171 6.96 10.71 13.74
CA GLY A 171 6.72 10.87 15.17
C GLY A 171 7.75 10.14 16.03
N HIS A 172 7.49 10.12 17.33
CA HIS A 172 8.25 9.35 18.31
C HIS A 172 7.55 8.03 18.58
N TYR A 173 8.17 6.92 18.21
CA TYR A 173 7.62 5.58 18.38
C TYR A 173 8.22 4.84 19.58
N THR A 174 9.42 5.26 20.01
CA THR A 174 10.23 4.54 21.01
C THR A 174 10.20 5.17 22.39
N THR A 175 9.50 6.32 22.56
CA THR A 175 9.31 6.97 23.86
C THR A 175 7.83 7.34 24.05
N VAL A 176 7.25 6.96 25.18
CA VAL A 176 5.80 7.05 25.47
C VAL A 176 5.35 8.48 25.79
N SER A 177 6.25 9.39 26.19
CA SER A 177 5.88 10.64 26.85
C SER A 177 5.42 11.78 25.93
N ASP A 178 5.77 11.77 24.62
CA ASP A 178 5.46 12.88 23.70
C ASP A 178 5.05 12.37 22.31
N GLN A 179 3.94 11.62 22.24
CA GLN A 179 3.49 11.01 21.00
C GLN A 179 2.71 11.98 20.12
N THR A 180 3.41 12.83 19.40
CA THR A 180 2.84 13.65 18.34
C THR A 180 3.21 13.03 16.99
N PHE A 181 2.21 12.61 16.21
CA PHE A 181 2.42 12.06 14.88
C PHE A 181 1.97 13.04 13.80
N ASN A 182 2.81 13.24 12.80
CA ASN A 182 2.50 14.00 11.60
C ASN A 182 2.40 13.06 10.41
N VAL A 183 1.27 13.10 9.73
CA VAL A 183 1.03 12.29 8.52
C VAL A 183 1.26 13.14 7.28
N ASN A 184 2.15 12.69 6.41
CA ASN A 184 2.41 13.31 5.12
C ASN A 184 2.37 12.26 4.00
N VAL A 185 1.68 12.58 2.92
CA VAL A 185 1.62 11.73 1.73
C VAL A 185 2.63 12.24 0.72
N ASP A 186 3.60 11.41 0.39
CA ASP A 186 4.58 11.68 -0.63
C ASP A 186 4.18 10.98 -1.93
N ASN A 187 3.91 11.76 -2.97
CA ASN A 187 3.60 11.25 -4.31
C ASN A 187 4.84 10.75 -5.07
N LYS A 188 6.02 10.91 -4.52
CA LYS A 188 7.26 10.37 -5.06
C LYS A 188 7.52 8.97 -4.50
N TRP A 189 6.69 8.01 -4.87
CA TRP A 189 7.13 6.64 -4.79
C TRP A 189 8.29 6.47 -5.78
N GLU A 190 9.45 6.07 -5.28
CA GLU A 190 10.62 5.86 -6.13
C GLU A 190 10.26 4.95 -7.30
N THR A 191 10.19 5.57 -8.45
CA THR A 191 9.76 4.93 -9.68
C THR A 191 10.94 4.23 -10.31
N GLY A 192 10.95 2.92 -10.29
CA GLY A 192 11.44 2.23 -11.47
C GLY A 192 10.49 2.59 -12.64
N ASN A 193 10.87 3.55 -13.46
CA ASN A 193 10.36 3.84 -14.81
C ASN A 193 8.84 3.89 -15.10
N LEU A 194 7.96 4.04 -14.13
CA LEU A 194 6.54 4.33 -14.38
C LEU A 194 6.30 5.81 -14.04
N ALA A 195 6.03 6.62 -15.06
CA ALA A 195 5.75 8.04 -14.89
C ALA A 195 4.58 8.24 -13.91
N PRO A 196 4.73 9.05 -12.84
CA PRO A 196 3.64 9.35 -11.93
C PRO A 196 2.59 10.19 -12.64
N GLU A 197 1.32 9.76 -12.60
CA GLU A 197 0.24 10.72 -12.82
C GLU A 197 0.24 11.71 -11.65
N THR A 198 0.59 12.96 -11.94
CA THR A 198 0.46 14.07 -11.01
C THR A 198 -1.03 14.35 -10.77
N ARG A 199 -1.58 13.84 -9.67
CA ARG A 199 -2.85 14.35 -9.13
C ARG A 199 -2.57 14.95 -7.77
N GLY A 200 -2.64 16.27 -7.70
CA GLY A 200 -2.61 17.01 -6.45
C GLY A 200 -3.78 16.58 -5.56
N ILE A 201 -3.52 16.27 -4.31
CA ILE A 201 -4.55 16.15 -3.29
C ILE A 201 -4.91 17.59 -2.93
N HIS A 202 -6.10 18.03 -3.32
CA HIS A 202 -6.67 19.27 -2.80
C HIS A 202 -7.22 18.98 -1.39
N HIS A 203 -6.69 19.71 -0.43
CA HIS A 203 -7.17 19.76 0.95
C HIS A 203 -8.49 20.53 1.02
#